data_3b7121b04e8d071064a3424d18715b8c
#
_entry.id   3b7121b04e8d071064a3424d18715b8c
#
_cell.length_a   1.000
_cell.length_b   1.000
_cell.length_c   1.000
_cell.angle_alpha   90.00
_cell.angle_beta   90.00
_cell.angle_gamma   90.00
#
_symmetry.space_group_name_H-M   'P 1'
#
loop_
_entity.id
_entity.type
_entity.pdbx_description
1 polymer ?
#
loop_
_entity_poly.entity_id
_entity_poly.type
_entity_poly.pdbx_seq_one_letter_code
_entity_poly.pdbx_strand_id
1 'polypeptide(L)'
;MNWQLEFQRCLEKRWLVTMSEARHLVTKELDVARDDLAEAEAGYERGSYKWSTIQSYYAMFHGARALLYSRGYREKSHYCLSVAMRHLFVGKGLLKDILVDDMDDARALREDADYRADFSETGAYHNLEAAKRFIARAIELLRVRKNITSCIAHPRSGFERGRIV
;
A
#
# COMPACT_ATOMS: atom_id res chain seq x y z
N MET A 1 -18.44 7.05 -8.01
CA MET A 1 -18.78 5.90 -7.12
C MET A 1 -18.72 6.37 -5.67
N ASN A 2 -19.62 5.89 -4.79
CA ASN A 2 -19.57 6.24 -3.36
C ASN A 2 -18.67 5.22 -2.61
N TRP A 3 -17.41 5.57 -2.42
CA TRP A 3 -16.41 4.70 -1.80
C TRP A 3 -16.70 4.38 -0.33
N GLN A 4 -17.38 5.27 0.39
CA GLN A 4 -17.83 5.01 1.77
C GLN A 4 -18.85 3.88 1.82
N LEU A 5 -19.83 3.89 0.91
CA LEU A 5 -20.83 2.83 0.83
C LEU A 5 -20.22 1.49 0.43
N GLU A 6 -19.31 1.48 -0.54
CA GLU A 6 -18.59 0.27 -0.96
C GLU A 6 -17.70 -0.28 0.16
N PHE A 7 -17.05 0.59 0.92
CA PHE A 7 -16.26 0.19 2.09
C PHE A 7 -17.13 -0.50 3.15
N GLN A 8 -18.30 0.04 3.45
CA GLN A 8 -19.27 -0.59 4.37
C GLN A 8 -19.74 -1.96 3.86
N ARG A 9 -20.04 -2.08 2.57
CA ARG A 9 -20.39 -3.37 1.94
C ARG A 9 -19.27 -4.40 2.07
N CYS A 10 -18.01 -4.00 1.91
CA CYS A 10 -16.87 -4.89 2.12
C CYS A 10 -16.76 -5.39 3.57
N LEU A 11 -17.09 -4.55 4.56
CA LEU A 11 -17.13 -4.93 5.97
C LEU A 11 -18.29 -5.90 6.26
N GLU A 12 -19.49 -5.60 5.79
CA GLU A 12 -20.69 -6.43 5.95
C GLU A 12 -20.50 -7.83 5.37
N LYS A 13 -19.88 -7.92 4.18
CA LYS A 13 -19.55 -9.20 3.53
C LYS A 13 -18.34 -9.91 4.13
N ARG A 14 -17.69 -9.32 5.13
CA ARG A 14 -16.46 -9.84 5.74
C ARG A 14 -15.30 -10.07 4.74
N TRP A 15 -15.32 -9.35 3.62
CA TRP A 15 -14.21 -9.27 2.67
C TRP A 15 -13.16 -8.24 3.08
N LEU A 16 -13.54 -7.37 4.01
CA LEU A 16 -12.68 -6.52 4.80
C LEU A 16 -13.01 -6.76 6.27
N VAL A 17 -12.00 -6.95 7.11
CA VAL A 17 -12.20 -7.21 8.54
C VAL A 17 -11.33 -6.28 9.38
N THR A 18 -11.82 -5.90 10.56
CA THR A 18 -11.00 -5.23 11.57
C THR A 18 -10.04 -6.23 12.19
N MET A 19 -8.79 -5.84 12.35
CA MET A 19 -7.73 -6.66 12.92
C MET A 19 -6.71 -5.75 13.61
N SER A 20 -6.80 -5.62 14.93
CA SER A 20 -5.91 -4.75 15.71
C SER A 20 -4.44 -5.18 15.59
N GLU A 21 -4.20 -6.48 15.56
CA GLU A 21 -2.88 -7.09 15.41
C GLU A 21 -2.25 -6.85 14.03
N ALA A 22 -3.04 -6.44 13.02
CA ALA A 22 -2.52 -6.14 11.68
C ALA A 22 -1.43 -5.06 11.72
N ARG A 23 -1.49 -4.14 12.68
CA ARG A 23 -0.49 -3.07 12.84
C ARG A 23 0.93 -3.60 13.07
N HIS A 24 1.08 -4.75 13.71
CA HIS A 24 2.38 -5.38 13.91
C HIS A 24 2.97 -5.96 12.61
N LEU A 25 2.13 -6.17 11.60
CA LEU A 25 2.52 -6.71 10.30
C LEU A 25 2.93 -5.63 9.28
N VAL A 26 2.74 -4.34 9.59
CA VAL A 26 3.01 -3.23 8.66
C VAL A 26 4.44 -3.26 8.13
N THR A 27 5.42 -3.43 9.01
CA THR A 27 6.84 -3.46 8.61
C THR A 27 7.11 -4.66 7.70
N LYS A 28 6.60 -5.84 8.06
CA LYS A 28 6.75 -7.06 7.25
C LYS A 28 6.18 -6.88 5.84
N GLU A 29 4.96 -6.35 5.71
CA GLU A 29 4.35 -6.11 4.40
C GLU A 29 5.15 -5.08 3.58
N LEU A 30 5.69 -4.05 4.24
CA LEU A 30 6.50 -3.05 3.57
C LEU A 30 7.85 -3.61 3.10
N ASP A 31 8.46 -4.49 3.87
CA ASP A 31 9.72 -5.16 3.49
C ASP A 31 9.48 -6.08 2.29
N VAL A 32 8.41 -6.90 2.31
CA VAL A 32 8.01 -7.71 1.15
C VAL A 32 7.75 -6.83 -0.09
N ALA A 33 7.07 -5.69 0.07
CA ALA A 33 6.82 -4.77 -1.03
C ALA A 33 8.13 -4.23 -1.67
N ARG A 34 9.16 -3.98 -0.84
CA ARG A 34 10.48 -3.53 -1.32
C ARG A 34 11.24 -4.65 -2.05
N ASP A 35 11.17 -5.86 -1.52
CA ASP A 35 11.82 -7.03 -2.13
C ASP A 35 11.18 -7.33 -3.49
N ASP A 36 9.85 -7.33 -3.59
CA ASP A 36 9.12 -7.48 -4.85
C ASP A 36 9.47 -6.39 -5.86
N LEU A 37 9.61 -5.13 -5.41
CA LEU A 37 9.99 -4.02 -6.28
C LEU A 37 11.42 -4.19 -6.81
N ALA A 38 12.36 -4.59 -5.96
CA ALA A 38 13.75 -4.83 -6.35
C ALA A 38 13.84 -5.97 -7.38
N GLU A 39 13.10 -7.06 -7.18
CA GLU A 39 13.03 -8.16 -8.14
C GLU A 39 12.33 -7.76 -9.45
N ALA A 40 11.31 -6.88 -9.39
CA ALA A 40 10.67 -6.33 -10.59
C ALA A 40 11.67 -5.52 -11.43
N GLU A 41 12.49 -4.66 -10.79
CA GLU A 41 13.56 -3.89 -11.44
C GLU A 41 14.60 -4.80 -12.08
N ALA A 42 15.15 -5.73 -11.31
CA ALA A 42 16.14 -6.68 -11.81
C ALA A 42 15.57 -7.57 -12.93
N GLY A 43 14.30 -7.95 -12.84
CA GLY A 43 13.59 -8.69 -13.89
C GLY A 43 13.46 -7.88 -15.18
N TYR A 44 13.12 -6.60 -15.08
CA TYR A 44 13.02 -5.70 -16.23
C TYR A 44 14.38 -5.54 -16.93
N GLU A 45 15.46 -5.28 -16.18
CA GLU A 45 16.82 -5.14 -16.71
C GLU A 45 17.31 -6.39 -17.45
N ARG A 46 16.89 -7.58 -17.03
CA ARG A 46 17.22 -8.85 -17.67
C ARG A 46 16.31 -9.19 -18.86
N GLY A 47 15.36 -8.34 -19.22
CA GLY A 47 14.36 -8.64 -20.27
C GLY A 47 13.30 -9.66 -19.84
N SER A 48 13.18 -9.97 -18.56
CA SER A 48 12.16 -10.87 -18.00
C SER A 48 10.85 -10.15 -17.76
N TYR A 49 10.27 -9.57 -18.81
CA TYR A 49 9.14 -8.65 -18.73
C TYR A 49 7.90 -9.26 -18.08
N LYS A 50 7.63 -10.55 -18.31
CA LYS A 50 6.56 -11.28 -17.60
C LYS A 50 6.70 -11.15 -16.09
N TRP A 51 7.87 -11.52 -15.58
CA TRP A 51 8.10 -11.54 -14.13
C TRP A 51 8.19 -10.14 -13.53
N SER A 52 8.77 -9.19 -14.26
CA SER A 52 8.77 -7.77 -13.87
C SER A 52 7.34 -7.24 -13.70
N THR A 53 6.43 -7.56 -14.65
CA THR A 53 5.01 -7.18 -14.58
C THR A 53 4.34 -7.77 -13.35
N ILE A 54 4.54 -9.07 -13.09
CA ILE A 54 3.93 -9.77 -11.97
C ILE A 54 4.41 -9.20 -10.64
N GLN A 55 5.71 -9.02 -10.47
CA GLN A 55 6.29 -8.54 -9.23
C GLN A 55 6.01 -7.06 -8.96
N SER A 56 5.95 -6.22 -10.00
CA SER A 56 5.50 -4.83 -9.87
C SER A 56 4.09 -4.73 -9.25
N TYR A 57 3.18 -5.60 -9.68
CA TYR A 57 1.86 -5.68 -9.06
C TYR A 57 1.94 -6.11 -7.59
N TYR A 58 2.71 -7.16 -7.26
CA TYR A 58 2.83 -7.63 -5.88
C TYR A 58 3.49 -6.59 -4.98
N ALA A 59 4.45 -5.83 -5.46
CA ALA A 59 5.01 -4.69 -4.73
C ALA A 59 3.91 -3.69 -4.33
N MET A 60 3.06 -3.26 -5.28
CA MET A 60 1.94 -2.35 -4.97
C MET A 60 0.92 -2.99 -4.03
N PHE A 61 0.59 -4.26 -4.22
CA PHE A 61 -0.33 -5.01 -3.37
C PHE A 61 0.15 -5.05 -1.92
N HIS A 62 1.40 -5.43 -1.67
CA HIS A 62 1.98 -5.46 -0.33
C HIS A 62 2.14 -4.06 0.27
N GLY A 63 2.47 -3.05 -0.54
CA GLY A 63 2.46 -1.64 -0.12
C GLY A 63 1.07 -1.16 0.32
N ALA A 64 0.02 -1.50 -0.44
CA ALA A 64 -1.37 -1.19 -0.09
C ALA A 64 -1.82 -1.94 1.18
N ARG A 65 -1.42 -3.21 1.35
CA ARG A 65 -1.66 -3.96 2.60
C ARG A 65 -0.99 -3.32 3.79
N ALA A 66 0.26 -2.87 3.67
CA ALA A 66 0.95 -2.14 4.74
C ALA A 66 0.18 -0.88 5.16
N LEU A 67 -0.33 -0.12 4.19
CA LEU A 67 -1.20 1.03 4.45
C LEU A 67 -2.50 0.62 5.14
N LEU A 68 -3.19 -0.42 4.65
CA LEU A 68 -4.43 -0.93 5.22
C LEU A 68 -4.24 -1.43 6.65
N TYR A 69 -3.18 -2.22 6.90
CA TYR A 69 -2.83 -2.73 8.21
C TYR A 69 -2.50 -1.61 9.19
N SER A 70 -1.88 -0.53 8.74
CA SER A 70 -1.67 0.66 9.57
C SER A 70 -2.98 1.26 10.09
N ARG A 71 -4.11 1.01 9.44
CA ARG A 71 -5.45 1.45 9.84
C ARG A 71 -6.20 0.40 10.68
N GLY A 72 -5.62 -0.79 10.90
CA GLY A 72 -6.20 -1.86 11.69
C GLY A 72 -7.25 -2.68 10.92
N TYR A 73 -7.14 -2.73 9.60
CA TYR A 73 -7.97 -3.56 8.73
C TYR A 73 -7.13 -4.58 7.97
N ARG A 74 -7.78 -5.69 7.59
CA ARG A 74 -7.22 -6.72 6.70
C ARG A 74 -8.23 -7.06 5.61
N GLU A 75 -7.75 -7.13 4.39
CA GLU A 75 -8.54 -7.55 3.24
C GLU A 75 -8.56 -9.08 3.07
N LYS A 76 -9.62 -9.57 2.42
CA LYS A 76 -9.76 -10.93 1.88
C LYS A 76 -10.10 -10.89 0.39
N SER A 77 -10.13 -9.71 -0.21
CA SER A 77 -10.48 -9.48 -1.61
C SER A 77 -9.65 -8.33 -2.15
N HIS A 78 -9.06 -8.52 -3.33
CA HIS A 78 -8.34 -7.46 -4.05
C HIS A 78 -9.23 -6.24 -4.33
N TYR A 79 -10.50 -6.47 -4.70
CA TYR A 79 -11.47 -5.39 -4.87
C TYR A 79 -11.64 -4.56 -3.60
N CYS A 80 -11.80 -5.22 -2.44
CA CYS A 80 -11.98 -4.50 -1.19
C CYS A 80 -10.71 -3.81 -0.69
N LEU A 81 -9.52 -4.26 -1.10
CA LEU A 81 -8.28 -3.52 -0.88
C LEU A 81 -8.29 -2.20 -1.65
N SER A 82 -8.64 -2.22 -2.93
CA SER A 82 -8.76 -1.02 -3.77
C SER A 82 -9.83 -0.05 -3.22
N VAL A 83 -11.00 -0.55 -2.84
CA VAL A 83 -12.06 0.24 -2.17
C VAL A 83 -11.54 0.89 -0.89
N ALA A 84 -10.80 0.14 -0.06
CA ALA A 84 -10.25 0.65 1.18
C ALA A 84 -9.18 1.74 0.93
N MET A 85 -8.33 1.59 -0.09
CA MET A 85 -7.37 2.63 -0.47
C MET A 85 -8.09 3.92 -0.86
N ARG A 86 -9.14 3.83 -1.69
CA ARG A 86 -9.92 5.00 -2.10
C ARG A 86 -10.64 5.67 -0.91
N HIS A 87 -11.32 4.88 -0.07
CA HIS A 87 -12.05 5.44 1.08
C HIS A 87 -11.13 6.01 2.16
N LEU A 88 -10.09 5.26 2.57
CA LEU A 88 -9.27 5.61 3.75
C LEU A 88 -8.12 6.58 3.44
N PHE A 89 -7.69 6.67 2.17
CA PHE A 89 -6.52 7.45 1.79
C PHE A 89 -6.82 8.48 0.71
N VAL A 90 -7.45 8.11 -0.41
CA VAL A 90 -7.79 9.07 -1.48
C VAL A 90 -8.82 10.07 -0.99
N GLY A 91 -9.91 9.61 -0.39
CA GLY A 91 -10.97 10.48 0.17
C GLY A 91 -10.50 11.41 1.28
N LYS A 92 -9.29 11.20 1.82
CA LYS A 92 -8.64 12.07 2.81
C LYS A 92 -7.48 12.87 2.25
N GLY A 93 -7.28 12.88 0.93
CA GLY A 93 -6.20 13.59 0.27
C GLY A 93 -4.79 13.05 0.57
N LEU A 94 -4.68 11.84 1.14
CA LEU A 94 -3.40 11.21 1.48
C LEU A 94 -2.76 10.49 0.30
N LEU A 95 -3.58 9.91 -0.60
CA LEU A 95 -3.19 9.28 -1.85
C LEU A 95 -3.87 9.98 -3.02
N LYS A 96 -3.20 10.05 -4.18
CA LYS A 96 -3.86 10.43 -5.43
C LYS A 96 -4.61 9.22 -5.99
N ASP A 97 -5.79 9.43 -6.57
CA ASP A 97 -6.64 8.36 -7.13
C ASP A 97 -5.91 7.57 -8.22
N ILE A 98 -5.13 8.26 -9.06
CA ILE A 98 -4.31 7.63 -10.10
C ILE A 98 -3.38 6.52 -9.58
N LEU A 99 -2.87 6.62 -8.35
CA LEU A 99 -2.02 5.56 -7.79
C LEU A 99 -2.83 4.28 -7.48
N VAL A 100 -4.12 4.42 -7.19
CA VAL A 100 -5.00 3.26 -6.99
C VAL A 100 -5.48 2.72 -8.33
N ASP A 101 -5.71 3.58 -9.32
CA ASP A 101 -5.99 3.16 -10.71
C ASP A 101 -4.79 2.38 -11.27
N ASP A 102 -3.56 2.90 -11.13
CA ASP A 102 -2.33 2.21 -11.52
C ASP A 102 -2.23 0.81 -10.88
N MET A 103 -2.62 0.66 -9.61
CA MET A 103 -2.63 -0.65 -8.93
C MET A 103 -3.71 -1.60 -9.48
N ASP A 104 -4.88 -1.10 -9.84
CA ASP A 104 -5.96 -1.90 -10.43
C ASP A 104 -5.59 -2.33 -11.87
N ASP A 105 -4.98 -1.44 -12.67
CA ASP A 105 -4.46 -1.75 -14.00
C ASP A 105 -3.31 -2.77 -13.93
N ALA A 106 -2.40 -2.62 -12.97
CA ALA A 106 -1.33 -3.56 -12.72
C ALA A 106 -1.84 -4.96 -12.39
N ARG A 107 -2.95 -5.05 -11.67
CA ARG A 107 -3.62 -6.32 -11.41
C ARG A 107 -4.08 -6.99 -12.70
N ALA A 108 -4.70 -6.24 -13.61
CA ALA A 108 -5.16 -6.77 -14.90
C ALA A 108 -3.97 -7.25 -15.74
N LEU A 109 -2.92 -6.45 -15.85
CA LEU A 109 -1.68 -6.82 -16.56
C LEU A 109 -1.02 -8.07 -15.97
N ARG A 110 -1.03 -8.21 -14.65
CA ARG A 110 -0.52 -9.41 -13.96
C ARG A 110 -1.37 -10.64 -14.30
N GLU A 111 -2.69 -10.51 -14.32
CA GLU A 111 -3.59 -11.62 -14.67
C GLU A 111 -3.37 -12.07 -16.14
N ASP A 112 -3.18 -11.14 -17.07
CA ASP A 112 -2.86 -11.42 -18.46
C ASP A 112 -1.49 -12.08 -18.62
N ALA A 113 -0.46 -11.56 -17.96
CA ALA A 113 0.89 -12.13 -17.99
C ALA A 113 0.96 -13.55 -17.39
N ASP A 114 0.23 -13.79 -16.29
CA ASP A 114 0.28 -15.05 -15.55
C ASP A 114 -0.55 -16.16 -16.23
N TYR A 115 -1.79 -15.85 -16.63
CA TYR A 115 -2.73 -16.85 -17.12
C TYR A 115 -2.83 -16.94 -18.64
N ARG A 116 -2.49 -15.86 -19.38
CA ARG A 116 -2.61 -15.80 -20.83
C ARG A 116 -1.26 -15.73 -21.55
N ALA A 117 -0.16 -15.60 -20.79
CA ALA A 117 1.17 -15.33 -21.30
C ALA A 117 1.22 -14.07 -22.21
N ASP A 118 0.33 -13.09 -21.95
CA ASP A 118 0.26 -11.82 -22.64
C ASP A 118 0.97 -10.76 -21.81
N PHE A 119 2.13 -10.32 -22.30
CA PHE A 119 2.98 -9.33 -21.65
C PHE A 119 3.87 -8.63 -22.68
N SER A 120 4.30 -7.43 -22.39
CA SER A 120 5.18 -6.64 -23.25
C SER A 120 6.22 -5.87 -22.42
N GLU A 121 7.30 -5.46 -23.08
CA GLU A 121 8.31 -4.58 -22.49
C GLU A 121 7.66 -3.26 -22.02
N THR A 122 6.85 -2.64 -22.87
CA THR A 122 6.17 -1.38 -22.56
C THR A 122 5.23 -1.53 -21.35
N GLY A 123 4.45 -2.61 -21.30
CA GLY A 123 3.56 -2.90 -20.16
C GLY A 123 4.34 -3.12 -18.87
N ALA A 124 5.45 -3.87 -18.93
CA ALA A 124 6.34 -4.09 -17.79
C ALA A 124 6.96 -2.77 -17.29
N TYR A 125 7.41 -1.91 -18.20
CA TYR A 125 7.95 -0.59 -17.86
C TYR A 125 6.94 0.29 -17.14
N HIS A 126 5.73 0.44 -17.71
CA HIS A 126 4.69 1.26 -17.09
C HIS A 126 4.28 0.73 -15.72
N ASN A 127 4.17 -0.59 -15.58
CA ASN A 127 3.82 -1.23 -14.32
C ASN A 127 4.90 -1.04 -13.25
N LEU A 128 6.17 -1.16 -13.64
CA LEU A 128 7.31 -0.93 -12.76
C LEU A 128 7.37 0.52 -12.27
N GLU A 129 7.21 1.50 -13.15
CA GLU A 129 7.20 2.92 -12.78
C GLU A 129 6.00 3.28 -11.90
N ALA A 130 4.84 2.66 -12.12
CA ALA A 130 3.68 2.79 -11.24
C ALA A 130 3.99 2.24 -9.83
N ALA A 131 4.61 1.06 -9.76
CA ALA A 131 5.00 0.45 -8.49
C ALA A 131 6.00 1.32 -7.71
N LYS A 132 7.01 1.89 -8.36
CA LYS A 132 7.96 2.82 -7.74
C LYS A 132 7.25 4.02 -7.11
N ARG A 133 6.34 4.66 -7.85
CA ARG A 133 5.56 5.82 -7.34
C ARG A 133 4.69 5.43 -6.15
N PHE A 134 3.99 4.28 -6.25
CA PHE A 134 3.11 3.81 -5.19
C PHE A 134 3.88 3.50 -3.91
N ILE A 135 4.97 2.74 -4.00
CA ILE A 135 5.79 2.34 -2.85
C ILE A 135 6.45 3.56 -2.19
N ALA A 136 7.00 4.49 -2.97
CA ALA A 136 7.55 5.73 -2.43
C ALA A 136 6.51 6.48 -1.58
N ARG A 137 5.28 6.61 -2.06
CA ARG A 137 4.20 7.27 -1.34
C ARG A 137 3.74 6.51 -0.11
N ALA A 138 3.65 5.18 -0.19
CA ALA A 138 3.30 4.34 0.96
C ALA A 138 4.31 4.47 2.10
N ILE A 139 5.60 4.46 1.78
CA ILE A 139 6.68 4.66 2.76
C ILE A 139 6.57 6.02 3.44
N GLU A 140 6.34 7.09 2.68
CA GLU A 140 6.18 8.44 3.21
C GLU A 140 5.02 8.50 4.22
N LEU A 141 3.86 7.99 3.86
CA LEU A 141 2.67 7.99 4.72
C LEU A 141 2.87 7.19 6.02
N LEU A 142 3.58 6.08 5.95
CA LEU A 142 3.86 5.24 7.11
C LEU A 142 4.91 5.86 8.04
N ARG A 143 5.90 6.61 7.52
CA ARG A 143 6.91 7.34 8.31
C ARG A 143 6.30 8.50 9.09
N VAL A 144 5.49 9.32 8.44
CA VAL A 144 4.80 10.45 9.10
C VAL A 144 3.98 9.96 10.28
N ARG A 145 3.31 8.82 10.16
CA ARG A 145 2.50 8.26 11.25
C ARG A 145 3.33 7.76 12.44
N LYS A 146 4.48 7.12 12.21
CA LYS A 146 5.39 6.71 13.30
C LYS A 146 5.84 7.91 14.14
N ASN A 147 6.17 9.01 13.49
CA ASN A 147 6.62 10.23 14.17
C ASN A 147 5.52 10.87 15.03
N ILE A 148 4.27 10.89 14.56
CA ILE A 148 3.12 11.40 15.34
C ILE A 148 2.88 10.53 16.58
N THR A 149 2.93 9.21 16.45
CA THR A 149 2.69 8.30 17.56
C THR A 149 3.81 8.40 18.62
N SER A 150 5.07 8.58 18.22
CA SER A 150 6.18 8.78 19.15
C SER A 150 6.14 10.12 19.88
N CYS A 151 5.66 11.19 19.24
CA CYS A 151 5.47 12.50 19.88
C CYS A 151 4.37 12.50 20.94
N ILE A 152 3.33 11.70 20.77
CA ILE A 152 2.21 11.60 21.73
C ILE A 152 2.59 10.71 22.92
N ALA A 153 3.47 9.73 22.73
CA ALA A 153 3.90 8.79 23.75
C ALA A 153 4.93 9.38 24.74
N HIS A 154 5.52 10.55 24.46
CA HIS A 154 6.44 11.26 25.36
C HIS A 154 6.00 12.72 25.53
N PRO A 155 5.05 13.04 26.42
CA PRO A 155 4.87 14.40 26.86
C PRO A 155 6.15 14.83 27.57
N ARG A 156 6.80 15.87 27.10
CA ARG A 156 7.98 16.46 27.75
C ARG A 156 7.62 16.81 29.20
N SER A 157 8.08 16.01 30.14
CA SER A 157 8.14 16.36 31.56
C SER A 157 9.25 17.37 31.72
N GLY A 158 8.91 18.63 31.87
CA GLY A 158 9.88 19.71 32.06
C GLY A 158 9.22 21.02 32.38
N PHE A 159 8.49 21.09 33.47
CA PHE A 159 8.22 22.35 34.14
C PHE A 159 8.92 22.34 35.49
N GLU A 160 10.21 22.68 35.48
CA GLU A 160 10.92 23.02 36.71
C GLU A 160 10.34 24.31 37.28
N ARG A 161 9.66 24.20 38.41
CA ARG A 161 9.30 25.36 39.22
C ARG A 161 10.60 25.90 39.87
N GLY A 162 11.08 27.03 39.35
CA GLY A 162 12.10 27.83 40.00
C GLY A 162 11.65 28.20 41.43
N ARG A 163 12.44 27.83 42.40
CA ARG A 163 12.34 28.28 43.77
C ARG A 163 12.80 29.74 43.81
N ILE A 164 11.92 30.63 44.23
CA ILE A 164 12.28 32.00 44.63
C ILE A 164 12.61 31.92 46.11
N VAL A 165 13.81 32.30 46.47
CA VAL A 165 14.25 32.63 47.84
C VAL A 165 14.04 34.11 48.02
#